data_d3d7e88588099064a04f2f836939e946
#
_entry.id   d3d7e88588099064a04f2f836939e946
#
_cell.length_a   1.000
_cell.length_b   1.000
_cell.length_c   1.000
_cell.angle_alpha   90.00
_cell.angle_beta   90.00
_cell.angle_gamma   90.00
#
_symmetry.space_group_name_H-M   'P 1'
#
loop_
_entity.id
_entity.type
_entity.pdbx_description
1 polymer ?
#
loop_
_entity_poly.entity_id
_entity_poly.type
_entity_poly.pdbx_seq_one_letter_code
_entity_poly.pdbx_strand_id
1 'polypeptide(L)'
;VTEARVKTAALELAVGREFDTWGEFRVGLRRTTGDVDIKVGQLGLLPEGPFDQGEFFARLSADTLDDVAFPRSGLNAVLEWRGSRPDALSADFDFDQLRLSASFAKTWNRYTVLSTIRYDTTLNGVAPLTSEFRFGGLFDLSGLGRQMLSAQNVGRIGASFYRQVNDVALFPAFVGVSLEYGDAWATREAISFDDALLGGSIWVGVDTPIGPIYGAYGRTRDRDSAFYLVLGRIF
;
A
#
# COMPACT_ATOMS: atom_id res chain seq x y z
N VAL A 1 -5.04 -2.38 23.03
CA VAL A 1 -4.04 -2.56 21.94
C VAL A 1 -3.57 -3.99 22.01
N THR A 2 -3.71 -4.73 20.91
CA THR A 2 -3.19 -6.10 20.80
C THR A 2 -1.97 -6.05 19.90
N GLU A 3 -0.87 -6.63 20.34
CA GLU A 3 0.37 -6.76 19.58
C GLU A 3 0.61 -8.23 19.26
N ALA A 4 0.66 -8.53 17.97
CA ALA A 4 0.97 -9.87 17.49
C ALA A 4 2.26 -9.85 16.64
N ARG A 5 3.06 -10.88 16.78
CA ARG A 5 4.22 -11.15 15.94
C ARG A 5 3.86 -12.22 14.93
N VAL A 6 3.96 -11.89 13.66
CA VAL A 6 3.74 -12.84 12.57
C VAL A 6 5.08 -13.16 11.92
N LYS A 7 5.41 -14.45 11.84
CA LYS A 7 6.56 -14.95 11.09
C LYS A 7 6.02 -15.68 9.87
N THR A 8 6.57 -15.40 8.72
CA THR A 8 6.13 -16.03 7.46
C THR A 8 7.33 -16.45 6.63
N ALA A 9 7.18 -17.56 5.90
CA ALA A 9 8.03 -17.97 4.81
C ALA A 9 7.15 -18.16 3.57
N ALA A 10 7.54 -17.58 2.44
CA ALA A 10 6.77 -17.65 1.21
C ALA A 10 7.64 -18.12 0.04
N LEU A 11 7.06 -18.97 -0.81
CA LEU A 11 7.60 -19.35 -2.11
C LEU A 11 6.61 -18.94 -3.18
N GLU A 12 7.10 -18.27 -4.22
CA GLU A 12 6.31 -17.84 -5.37
C GLU A 12 6.92 -18.41 -6.65
N LEU A 13 6.08 -18.98 -7.50
CA LEU A 13 6.42 -19.42 -8.85
C LEU A 13 5.49 -18.71 -9.83
N ALA A 14 6.06 -18.03 -10.81
CA ALA A 14 5.28 -17.26 -11.78
C ALA A 14 5.86 -17.38 -13.18
N VAL A 15 4.97 -17.29 -14.16
CA VAL A 15 5.32 -17.09 -15.57
C VAL A 15 4.63 -15.83 -16.06
N GLY A 16 5.24 -15.13 -17.00
CA GLY A 16 4.70 -13.87 -17.46
C GLY A 16 5.26 -13.45 -18.79
N ARG A 17 4.73 -12.33 -19.27
CA ARG A 17 5.17 -11.67 -20.50
C ARG A 17 5.40 -10.19 -20.19
N GLU A 18 6.54 -9.71 -20.62
CA GLU A 18 6.86 -8.28 -20.60
C GLU A 18 6.33 -7.62 -21.89
N PHE A 19 5.87 -6.38 -21.74
CA PHE A 19 5.41 -5.51 -22.81
C PHE A 19 6.42 -4.39 -23.00
N ASP A 20 7.49 -4.67 -23.74
CA ASP A 20 8.62 -3.77 -23.90
C ASP A 20 9.18 -3.35 -22.51
N THR A 21 9.41 -2.07 -22.29
CA THR A 21 9.97 -1.52 -21.04
C THR A 21 8.90 -0.94 -20.08
N TRP A 22 7.63 -0.97 -20.50
CA TRP A 22 6.58 -0.23 -19.78
C TRP A 22 5.59 -1.08 -19.00
N GLY A 23 5.57 -2.42 -19.18
CA GLY A 23 4.60 -3.23 -18.46
C GLY A 23 4.86 -4.71 -18.51
N GLU A 24 4.12 -5.45 -17.70
CA GLU A 24 4.17 -6.90 -17.64
C GLU A 24 2.82 -7.49 -17.24
N PHE A 25 2.59 -8.74 -17.67
CA PHE A 25 1.52 -9.59 -17.16
C PHE A 25 2.13 -10.86 -16.59
N ARG A 26 1.75 -11.22 -15.37
CA ARG A 26 2.20 -12.44 -14.67
C ARG A 26 1.03 -13.24 -14.12
N VAL A 27 1.15 -14.55 -14.20
CA VAL A 27 0.29 -15.50 -13.48
C VAL A 27 1.16 -16.47 -12.70
N GLY A 28 0.71 -16.89 -11.53
CA GLY A 28 1.52 -17.77 -10.72
C GLY A 28 0.78 -18.31 -9.52
N LEU A 29 1.54 -19.01 -8.70
CA LEU A 29 1.12 -19.53 -7.40
C LEU A 29 2.09 -19.05 -6.33
N ARG A 30 1.52 -18.85 -5.14
CA ARG A 30 2.27 -18.53 -3.93
C ARG A 30 1.86 -19.47 -2.82
N ARG A 31 2.84 -20.05 -2.14
CA ARG A 31 2.63 -20.78 -0.89
C ARG A 31 3.27 -20.00 0.23
N THR A 32 2.51 -19.70 1.26
CA THR A 32 2.98 -19.02 2.47
C THR A 32 2.68 -19.91 3.66
N THR A 33 3.67 -20.18 4.48
CA THR A 33 3.51 -20.80 5.80
C THR A 33 3.87 -19.77 6.85
N GLY A 34 3.16 -19.73 7.95
CA GLY A 34 3.41 -18.75 8.99
C GLY A 34 3.00 -19.20 10.37
N ASP A 35 3.36 -18.39 11.34
CA ASP A 35 2.99 -18.56 12.75
C ASP A 35 2.66 -17.21 13.37
N VAL A 36 1.54 -17.15 14.09
CA VAL A 36 1.04 -15.95 14.77
C VAL A 36 1.22 -16.10 16.27
N ASP A 37 2.00 -15.24 16.86
CA ASP A 37 2.39 -15.21 18.28
C ASP A 37 1.83 -13.92 18.92
N ILE A 38 0.89 -14.02 19.86
CA ILE A 38 0.34 -12.85 20.56
C ILE A 38 1.31 -12.43 21.68
N LYS A 39 1.83 -11.21 21.59
CA LYS A 39 2.77 -10.66 22.58
C LYS A 39 2.07 -9.89 23.70
N VAL A 40 1.04 -9.13 23.36
CA VAL A 40 0.26 -8.30 24.28
C VAL A 40 -1.19 -8.29 23.82
N GLY A 41 -2.14 -8.50 24.72
CA GLY A 41 -3.57 -8.40 24.44
C GLY A 41 -4.39 -9.52 25.05
N GLN A 42 -5.70 -9.51 24.82
CA GLN A 42 -6.59 -10.58 25.26
C GLN A 42 -6.43 -11.79 24.32
N LEU A 43 -6.13 -12.96 24.92
CA LEU A 43 -6.15 -14.25 24.25
C LEU A 43 -7.56 -14.47 23.64
N GLY A 44 -7.58 -14.87 22.36
CA GLY A 44 -8.83 -15.21 21.64
C GLY A 44 -9.38 -14.11 20.74
N LEU A 45 -8.79 -12.90 20.68
CA LEU A 45 -9.17 -11.87 19.72
C LEU A 45 -8.51 -12.09 18.33
N LEU A 46 -7.41 -12.81 18.27
CA LEU A 46 -6.70 -13.17 17.04
C LEU A 46 -6.48 -14.66 17.00
N PRO A 47 -6.58 -15.32 15.85
CA PRO A 47 -6.14 -16.71 15.70
C PRO A 47 -4.64 -16.77 16.00
N GLU A 48 -4.24 -17.64 16.94
CA GLU A 48 -2.87 -17.90 17.35
C GLU A 48 -2.43 -19.27 16.80
N GLY A 49 -1.17 -19.38 16.42
CA GLY A 49 -0.58 -20.60 15.94
C GLY A 49 -0.19 -20.62 14.47
N PRO A 50 0.15 -21.80 13.94
CA PRO A 50 0.57 -21.94 12.56
C PRO A 50 -0.59 -21.73 11.59
N PHE A 51 -0.30 -21.23 10.41
CA PHE A 51 -1.24 -21.13 9.29
C PHE A 51 -0.54 -21.41 7.97
N ASP A 52 -1.33 -21.91 7.03
CA ASP A 52 -0.93 -22.18 5.66
C ASP A 52 -1.83 -21.42 4.68
N GLN A 53 -1.21 -20.78 3.70
CA GLN A 53 -1.91 -20.04 2.66
C GLN A 53 -1.35 -20.41 1.29
N GLY A 54 -2.22 -20.89 0.43
CA GLY A 54 -1.91 -21.23 -0.95
C GLY A 54 -2.76 -20.41 -1.91
N GLU A 55 -2.12 -19.63 -2.76
CA GLU A 55 -2.79 -18.65 -3.62
C GLU A 55 -2.41 -18.85 -5.09
N PHE A 56 -3.39 -18.71 -5.97
CA PHE A 56 -3.17 -18.35 -7.36
C PHE A 56 -3.21 -16.83 -7.48
N PHE A 57 -2.44 -16.27 -8.39
CA PHE A 57 -2.52 -14.85 -8.68
C PHE A 57 -2.38 -14.56 -10.18
N ALA A 58 -2.99 -13.44 -10.59
CA ALA A 58 -2.79 -12.81 -11.88
C ALA A 58 -2.52 -11.32 -11.64
N ARG A 59 -1.41 -10.82 -12.18
CA ARG A 59 -0.97 -9.43 -12.01
C ARG A 59 -0.69 -8.81 -13.36
N LEU A 60 -1.26 -7.62 -13.57
CA LEU A 60 -0.93 -6.72 -14.67
C LEU A 60 -0.30 -5.47 -14.08
N SER A 61 0.88 -5.09 -14.55
CA SER A 61 1.56 -3.87 -14.13
C SER A 61 2.03 -3.06 -15.32
N ALA A 62 2.00 -1.74 -15.14
CA ALA A 62 2.57 -0.78 -16.08
C ALA A 62 3.40 0.22 -15.28
N ASP A 63 4.59 0.56 -15.75
CA ASP A 63 5.47 1.54 -15.12
C ASP A 63 6.23 2.34 -16.19
N THR A 64 5.94 3.63 -16.21
CA THR A 64 6.59 4.62 -17.07
C THR A 64 7.06 5.83 -16.26
N LEU A 65 7.09 5.70 -14.91
CA LEU A 65 7.61 6.77 -14.06
C LEU A 65 9.09 6.99 -14.35
N ASP A 66 9.47 8.26 -14.45
CA ASP A 66 10.87 8.69 -14.67
C ASP A 66 11.74 8.52 -13.41
N ASP A 67 11.13 8.51 -12.24
CA ASP A 67 11.81 8.30 -10.95
C ASP A 67 10.88 7.58 -9.97
N VAL A 68 11.43 6.70 -9.16
CA VAL A 68 10.66 5.84 -8.24
C VAL A 68 10.41 6.53 -6.90
N ALA A 69 11.25 7.50 -6.52
CA ALA A 69 11.19 8.18 -5.23
C ALA A 69 10.46 9.52 -5.30
N PHE A 70 10.77 10.32 -6.34
CA PHE A 70 10.20 11.64 -6.57
C PHE A 70 9.79 11.79 -8.04
N PRO A 71 8.77 11.02 -8.48
CA PRO A 71 8.39 10.98 -9.89
C PRO A 71 7.94 12.35 -10.37
N ARG A 72 8.41 12.74 -11.56
CA ARG A 72 8.10 14.01 -12.20
C ARG A 72 7.23 13.84 -13.44
N SER A 73 7.25 12.66 -14.04
CA SER A 73 6.42 12.33 -15.19
C SER A 73 6.16 10.82 -15.27
N GLY A 74 5.04 10.45 -15.89
CA GLY A 74 4.71 9.06 -16.16
C GLY A 74 3.59 8.51 -15.30
N LEU A 75 3.39 7.22 -15.42
CA LEU A 75 2.36 6.43 -14.77
C LEU A 75 2.97 5.16 -14.20
N ASN A 76 2.57 4.80 -12.99
CA ASN A 76 2.68 3.44 -12.45
C ASN A 76 1.28 2.92 -12.17
N ALA A 77 0.98 1.68 -12.54
CA ALA A 77 -0.30 1.05 -12.22
C ALA A 77 -0.11 -0.45 -12.01
N VAL A 78 -0.80 -0.99 -11.03
CA VAL A 78 -0.83 -2.43 -10.73
C VAL A 78 -2.27 -2.86 -10.50
N LEU A 79 -2.69 -3.89 -11.21
CA LEU A 79 -3.93 -4.63 -10.97
C LEU A 79 -3.56 -6.07 -10.65
N GLU A 80 -3.94 -6.55 -9.48
CA GLU A 80 -3.67 -7.91 -9.04
C GLU A 80 -4.94 -8.57 -8.52
N TRP A 81 -5.26 -9.74 -9.04
CA TRP A 81 -6.21 -10.67 -8.44
C TRP A 81 -5.45 -11.79 -7.73
N ARG A 82 -5.93 -12.20 -6.54
CA ARG A 82 -5.44 -13.34 -5.78
C ARG A 82 -6.61 -14.19 -5.31
N GLY A 83 -6.47 -15.50 -5.42
CA GLY A 83 -7.45 -16.46 -4.90
C GLY A 83 -6.75 -17.51 -4.04
N SER A 84 -7.10 -17.60 -2.77
CA SER A 84 -6.65 -18.66 -1.85
C SER A 84 -7.57 -19.87 -2.00
N ARG A 85 -6.98 -21.09 -2.09
CA ARG A 85 -7.71 -22.32 -2.41
C ARG A 85 -7.23 -23.48 -1.55
N PRO A 86 -8.03 -23.92 -0.57
CA PRO A 86 -7.73 -25.07 0.28
C PRO A 86 -7.51 -26.35 -0.53
N ASP A 87 -8.40 -26.66 -1.45
CA ASP A 87 -8.38 -27.93 -2.19
C ASP A 87 -7.20 -28.07 -3.15
N ALA A 88 -6.71 -26.95 -3.70
CA ALA A 88 -5.66 -26.96 -4.71
C ALA A 88 -4.25 -26.77 -4.13
N LEU A 89 -4.10 -25.98 -3.10
CA LEU A 89 -2.79 -25.57 -2.55
C LEU A 89 -2.70 -25.80 -1.04
N SER A 90 -3.59 -26.59 -0.46
CA SER A 90 -3.65 -26.90 0.98
C SER A 90 -3.64 -25.64 1.85
N ALA A 91 -4.42 -24.64 1.50
CA ALA A 91 -4.56 -23.41 2.28
C ALA A 91 -5.61 -23.62 3.39
N ASP A 92 -5.48 -22.90 4.50
CA ASP A 92 -6.45 -22.90 5.59
C ASP A 92 -7.66 -22.00 5.28
N PHE A 93 -7.56 -21.13 4.24
CA PHE A 93 -8.53 -20.09 3.95
C PHE A 93 -8.96 -20.12 2.48
N ASP A 94 -10.26 -19.84 2.25
CA ASP A 94 -10.84 -19.68 0.92
C ASP A 94 -11.36 -18.25 0.75
N PHE A 95 -10.68 -17.47 -0.11
CA PHE A 95 -11.09 -16.11 -0.42
C PHE A 95 -10.50 -15.62 -1.77
N ASP A 96 -11.13 -14.61 -2.33
CA ASP A 96 -10.63 -13.88 -3.49
C ASP A 96 -10.42 -12.41 -3.16
N GLN A 97 -9.31 -11.84 -3.61
CA GLN A 97 -8.98 -10.43 -3.46
C GLN A 97 -8.62 -9.79 -4.78
N LEU A 98 -9.03 -8.54 -4.93
CA LEU A 98 -8.59 -7.66 -6.02
C LEU A 98 -7.88 -6.45 -5.42
N ARG A 99 -6.75 -6.08 -6.00
CA ARG A 99 -5.96 -4.91 -5.64
C ARG A 99 -5.72 -4.05 -6.87
N LEU A 100 -6.01 -2.78 -6.77
CA LEU A 100 -5.73 -1.77 -7.78
C LEU A 100 -4.95 -0.63 -7.12
N SER A 101 -3.81 -0.30 -7.67
CA SER A 101 -3.08 0.91 -7.35
C SER A 101 -2.63 1.61 -8.61
N ALA A 102 -2.70 2.93 -8.65
CA ALA A 102 -2.14 3.71 -9.72
C ALA A 102 -1.61 5.05 -9.21
N SER A 103 -0.52 5.51 -9.82
CA SER A 103 0.13 6.79 -9.56
C SER A 103 0.44 7.46 -10.88
N PHE A 104 0.08 8.74 -11.03
CA PHE A 104 0.35 9.54 -12.20
C PHE A 104 1.06 10.83 -11.81
N ALA A 105 2.23 11.06 -12.36
CA ALA A 105 3.04 12.25 -12.13
C ALA A 105 3.06 13.17 -13.35
N LYS A 106 2.94 14.47 -13.10
CA LYS A 106 3.09 15.51 -14.11
C LYS A 106 3.77 16.74 -13.54
N THR A 107 4.82 17.19 -14.23
CA THR A 107 5.58 18.40 -13.85
C THR A 107 5.31 19.54 -14.82
N TRP A 108 5.14 20.73 -14.26
CA TRP A 108 5.13 22.01 -14.97
C TRP A 108 6.20 22.93 -14.35
N ASN A 109 7.21 23.25 -15.13
CA ASN A 109 8.41 23.95 -14.66
C ASN A 109 9.10 23.21 -13.51
N ARG A 110 8.97 23.72 -12.28
CA ARG A 110 9.56 23.14 -11.05
C ARG A 110 8.54 22.48 -10.14
N TYR A 111 7.26 22.50 -10.51
CA TYR A 111 6.19 21.98 -9.68
C TYR A 111 5.65 20.69 -10.26
N THR A 112 5.49 19.71 -9.41
CA THR A 112 4.95 18.39 -9.76
C THR A 112 3.64 18.14 -9.01
N VAL A 113 2.67 17.57 -9.70
CA VAL A 113 1.50 16.92 -9.10
C VAL A 113 1.66 15.42 -9.29
N LEU A 114 1.58 14.69 -8.20
CA LEU A 114 1.48 13.24 -8.17
C LEU A 114 0.07 12.87 -7.68
N SER A 115 -0.74 12.32 -8.57
CA SER A 115 -2.08 11.81 -8.25
C SER A 115 -2.03 10.32 -8.01
N THR A 116 -2.71 9.82 -7.00
CA THR A 116 -2.70 8.41 -6.63
C THR A 116 -4.11 7.89 -6.38
N ILE A 117 -4.35 6.64 -6.75
CA ILE A 117 -5.58 5.90 -6.42
C ILE A 117 -5.21 4.52 -5.88
N ARG A 118 -5.97 4.05 -4.92
CA ARG A 118 -5.90 2.70 -4.39
C ARG A 118 -7.29 2.18 -4.14
N TYR A 119 -7.55 0.96 -4.58
CA TYR A 119 -8.78 0.23 -4.29
C TYR A 119 -8.43 -1.25 -4.09
N ASP A 120 -8.55 -1.71 -2.87
CA ASP A 120 -8.32 -3.09 -2.48
C ASP A 120 -9.63 -3.67 -1.95
N THR A 121 -10.04 -4.85 -2.38
CA THR A 121 -11.32 -5.45 -1.96
C THR A 121 -11.23 -6.97 -1.88
N THR A 122 -11.86 -7.55 -0.86
CA THR A 122 -12.14 -8.99 -0.79
C THR A 122 -13.44 -9.26 -1.55
N LEU A 123 -13.34 -9.98 -2.67
CA LEU A 123 -14.45 -10.26 -3.59
C LEU A 123 -15.36 -11.37 -3.07
N ASN A 124 -14.75 -12.46 -2.57
CA ASN A 124 -15.42 -13.63 -2.04
C ASN A 124 -14.71 -14.10 -0.77
N GLY A 125 -15.44 -14.77 0.10
CA GLY A 125 -14.93 -15.28 1.38
C GLY A 125 -14.59 -14.17 2.37
N VAL A 126 -13.79 -14.50 3.36
CA VAL A 126 -13.23 -13.57 4.35
C VAL A 126 -11.74 -13.83 4.44
N ALA A 127 -10.95 -12.85 4.12
CA ALA A 127 -9.50 -12.95 4.26
C ALA A 127 -9.12 -12.96 5.75
N PRO A 128 -8.18 -13.84 6.18
CA PRO A 128 -7.69 -13.80 7.55
C PRO A 128 -6.97 -12.48 7.84
N LEU A 129 -6.84 -12.11 9.10
CA LEU A 129 -6.21 -10.85 9.53
C LEU A 129 -4.80 -10.65 8.94
N THR A 130 -4.08 -11.74 8.68
CA THR A 130 -2.76 -11.74 8.04
C THR A 130 -2.80 -11.31 6.58
N SER A 131 -3.97 -11.40 5.93
CA SER A 131 -4.22 -11.05 4.52
C SER A 131 -5.15 -9.85 4.35
N GLU A 132 -5.66 -9.26 5.44
CA GLU A 132 -6.40 -8.00 5.37
C GLU A 132 -5.53 -6.88 4.84
N PHE A 133 -6.17 -5.94 4.16
CA PHE A 133 -5.51 -4.75 3.64
C PHE A 133 -5.17 -3.79 4.77
N ARG A 134 -3.93 -3.33 4.81
CA ARG A 134 -3.46 -2.34 5.77
C ARG A 134 -3.60 -0.95 5.20
N PHE A 135 -4.02 0.01 6.04
CA PHE A 135 -4.32 1.37 5.65
C PHE A 135 -3.84 2.38 6.69
N GLY A 136 -3.35 3.54 6.24
CA GLY A 136 -2.84 4.63 7.07
C GLY A 136 -1.32 4.79 7.03
N GLY A 137 -0.90 6.02 7.21
CA GLY A 137 0.49 6.46 7.15
C GLY A 137 0.71 7.57 6.14
N LEU A 138 1.96 8.02 6.01
CA LEU A 138 2.33 9.09 5.09
C LEU A 138 1.94 8.72 3.65
N PHE A 139 1.19 9.61 2.97
CA PHE A 139 0.63 9.48 1.62
C PHE A 139 -0.39 8.34 1.43
N ASP A 140 -0.64 7.52 2.44
CA ASP A 140 -1.73 6.54 2.41
C ASP A 140 -3.01 7.10 3.08
N LEU A 141 -2.91 7.61 4.30
CA LEU A 141 -3.79 8.58 4.95
C LEU A 141 -2.98 9.31 6.03
N SER A 142 -2.43 10.46 5.66
CA SER A 142 -1.54 11.24 6.50
C SER A 142 -2.27 11.76 7.73
N GLY A 143 -1.66 11.57 8.90
CA GLY A 143 -2.25 11.84 10.22
C GLY A 143 -2.45 10.56 11.03
N LEU A 144 -2.68 9.41 10.38
CA LEU A 144 -2.73 8.11 11.03
C LEU A 144 -1.33 7.49 11.13
N GLY A 145 -1.11 6.66 12.14
CA GLY A 145 0.08 5.80 12.22
C GLY A 145 0.18 4.86 11.01
N ARG A 146 1.41 4.43 10.70
CA ARG A 146 1.64 3.50 9.59
C ARG A 146 0.84 2.21 9.79
N GLN A 147 0.02 1.84 8.78
CA GLN A 147 -0.78 0.61 8.78
C GLN A 147 -1.68 0.47 10.02
N MET A 148 -2.19 1.60 10.52
CA MET A 148 -2.97 1.66 11.76
C MET A 148 -4.32 0.95 11.64
N LEU A 149 -4.93 0.98 10.46
CA LEU A 149 -6.18 0.30 10.17
C LEU A 149 -5.92 -0.97 9.37
N SER A 150 -6.78 -1.97 9.56
CA SER A 150 -6.84 -3.15 8.69
C SER A 150 -8.29 -3.50 8.40
N ALA A 151 -8.58 -3.93 7.17
CA ALA A 151 -9.93 -4.25 6.73
C ALA A 151 -9.95 -5.15 5.50
N GLN A 152 -11.14 -5.67 5.20
CA GLN A 152 -11.40 -6.45 3.99
C GLN A 152 -11.46 -5.59 2.71
N ASN A 153 -11.68 -4.28 2.86
CA ASN A 153 -11.81 -3.34 1.74
C ASN A 153 -11.16 -2.02 2.11
N VAL A 154 -10.44 -1.42 1.17
CA VAL A 154 -9.79 -0.11 1.29
C VAL A 154 -9.99 0.66 0.01
N GLY A 155 -10.37 1.91 0.10
CA GLY A 155 -10.47 2.82 -1.03
C GLY A 155 -9.86 4.17 -0.71
N ARG A 156 -9.00 4.69 -1.60
CA ARG A 156 -8.33 5.97 -1.41
C ARG A 156 -8.02 6.65 -2.74
N ILE A 157 -8.19 7.96 -2.76
CA ILE A 157 -7.59 8.86 -3.73
C ILE A 157 -6.65 9.81 -3.01
N GLY A 158 -5.59 10.26 -3.67
CA GLY A 158 -4.64 11.19 -3.10
C GLY A 158 -3.95 12.05 -4.14
N ALA A 159 -3.44 13.18 -3.69
CA ALA A 159 -2.61 14.06 -4.51
C ALA A 159 -1.49 14.66 -3.65
N SER A 160 -0.29 14.67 -4.20
CA SER A 160 0.84 15.41 -3.65
C SER A 160 1.27 16.50 -4.63
N PHE A 161 1.42 17.72 -4.12
CA PHE A 161 1.99 18.84 -4.86
C PHE A 161 3.35 19.18 -4.28
N TYR A 162 4.39 19.14 -5.09
CA TYR A 162 5.75 19.37 -4.62
C TYR A 162 6.65 20.02 -5.66
N ARG A 163 7.79 20.52 -5.18
CA ARG A 163 8.82 21.07 -6.03
C ARG A 163 10.22 20.68 -5.54
N GLN A 164 11.16 20.59 -6.47
CA GLN A 164 12.57 20.49 -6.17
C GLN A 164 13.08 21.86 -5.69
N VAL A 165 13.79 21.89 -4.55
CA VAL A 165 14.25 23.14 -3.92
C VAL A 165 15.74 23.40 -4.07
N ASN A 166 16.51 22.38 -4.49
CA ASN A 166 17.94 22.53 -4.79
C ASN A 166 18.27 21.85 -6.13
N ASP A 167 19.41 22.25 -6.71
CA ASP A 167 19.94 21.68 -7.94
C ASP A 167 21.20 20.82 -7.67
N VAL A 168 21.36 20.29 -6.43
CA VAL A 168 22.47 19.41 -6.06
C VAL A 168 22.22 18.02 -6.59
N ALA A 169 22.98 17.60 -7.61
CA ALA A 169 22.74 16.36 -8.34
C ALA A 169 22.83 15.10 -7.45
N LEU A 170 23.65 15.10 -6.40
CA LEU A 170 23.84 13.96 -5.52
C LEU A 170 22.75 13.86 -4.42
N PHE A 171 22.12 14.97 -4.07
CA PHE A 171 21.12 15.08 -3.01
C PHE A 171 19.99 16.02 -3.44
N PRO A 172 19.21 15.67 -4.47
CA PRO A 172 18.04 16.47 -4.83
C PRO A 172 17.07 16.52 -3.65
N ALA A 173 16.64 17.74 -3.32
CA ALA A 173 15.72 17.95 -2.20
C ALA A 173 14.40 18.51 -2.69
N PHE A 174 13.33 18.07 -2.06
CA PHE A 174 11.96 18.37 -2.42
C PHE A 174 11.18 18.85 -1.20
N VAL A 175 10.21 19.72 -1.43
CA VAL A 175 9.24 20.14 -0.43
C VAL A 175 7.85 20.07 -1.05
N GLY A 176 6.88 19.60 -0.26
CA GLY A 176 5.54 19.42 -0.77
C GLY A 176 4.47 19.36 0.31
N VAL A 177 3.24 19.28 -0.19
CA VAL A 177 2.03 19.02 0.58
C VAL A 177 1.27 17.87 -0.04
N SER A 178 0.48 17.16 0.75
CA SER A 178 -0.40 16.11 0.27
C SER A 178 -1.81 16.25 0.81
N LEU A 179 -2.75 15.69 0.08
CA LEU A 179 -4.13 15.47 0.50
C LEU A 179 -4.53 14.06 0.10
N GLU A 180 -5.14 13.34 1.03
CA GLU A 180 -5.67 12.00 0.84
C GLU A 180 -7.10 11.93 1.34
N TYR A 181 -7.95 11.24 0.59
CA TYR A 181 -9.33 10.96 0.94
C TYR A 181 -9.64 9.49 0.74
N GLY A 182 -10.09 8.81 1.79
CA GLY A 182 -10.36 7.39 1.73
C GLY A 182 -10.73 6.78 3.07
N ASP A 183 -11.06 5.50 3.04
CA ASP A 183 -11.42 4.75 4.25
C ASP A 183 -11.15 3.25 4.08
N ALA A 184 -11.42 2.51 5.16
CA ALA A 184 -11.27 1.07 5.28
C ALA A 184 -12.57 0.46 5.84
N TRP A 185 -13.12 -0.56 5.15
CA TRP A 185 -14.42 -1.14 5.47
C TRP A 185 -14.32 -2.65 5.72
N ALA A 186 -15.07 -3.12 6.73
CA ALA A 186 -15.10 -4.53 7.09
C ALA A 186 -15.84 -5.39 6.05
N THR A 187 -16.86 -4.85 5.38
CA THR A 187 -17.63 -5.57 4.35
C THR A 187 -17.78 -4.71 3.10
N ARG A 188 -18.13 -5.32 1.96
CA ARG A 188 -18.32 -4.60 0.69
C ARG A 188 -19.58 -3.72 0.71
N GLU A 189 -20.61 -4.15 1.40
CA GLU A 189 -21.87 -3.41 1.56
C GLU A 189 -21.70 -2.14 2.39
N ALA A 190 -20.66 -2.10 3.24
CA ALA A 190 -20.32 -0.93 4.05
C ALA A 190 -19.51 0.13 3.29
N ILE A 191 -19.09 -0.15 2.04
CA ILE A 191 -18.31 0.81 1.26
C ILE A 191 -19.14 2.06 0.99
N SER A 192 -18.77 3.16 1.63
CA SER A 192 -19.31 4.50 1.41
C SER A 192 -18.19 5.52 1.55
N PHE A 193 -18.21 6.51 0.69
CA PHE A 193 -17.27 7.63 0.78
C PHE A 193 -17.90 8.87 1.47
N ASP A 194 -19.14 8.80 1.94
CA ASP A 194 -19.82 9.96 2.53
C ASP A 194 -19.14 10.45 3.81
N ASP A 195 -18.64 9.51 4.63
CA ASP A 195 -17.94 9.77 5.89
C ASP A 195 -16.45 9.41 5.84
N ALA A 196 -15.88 9.25 4.62
CA ALA A 196 -14.49 8.87 4.48
C ALA A 196 -13.55 9.93 5.08
N LEU A 197 -12.41 9.45 5.57
CA LEU A 197 -11.42 10.28 6.25
C LEU A 197 -10.67 11.16 5.25
N LEU A 198 -10.50 12.42 5.63
CA LEU A 198 -9.65 13.37 4.92
C LEU A 198 -8.36 13.57 5.72
N GLY A 199 -7.23 13.23 5.11
CA GLY A 199 -5.90 13.46 5.64
C GLY A 199 -5.09 14.41 4.75
N GLY A 200 -4.02 14.95 5.31
CA GLY A 200 -3.07 15.73 4.55
C GLY A 200 -1.76 15.90 5.29
N SER A 201 -0.70 16.22 4.57
CA SER A 201 0.62 16.43 5.16
C SER A 201 1.36 17.60 4.54
N ILE A 202 2.32 18.11 5.31
CA ILE A 202 3.44 18.90 4.82
C ILE A 202 4.70 18.04 4.94
N TRP A 203 5.55 18.04 3.93
CA TRP A 203 6.68 17.13 3.91
C TRP A 203 7.91 17.74 3.22
N VAL A 204 9.05 17.24 3.61
CA VAL A 204 10.34 17.44 2.93
C VAL A 204 10.91 16.08 2.58
N GLY A 205 11.60 15.99 1.46
CA GLY A 205 12.25 14.77 1.02
C GLY A 205 13.61 15.05 0.40
N VAL A 206 14.52 14.11 0.58
CA VAL A 206 15.84 14.16 -0.05
C VAL A 206 16.13 12.82 -0.69
N ASP A 207 16.48 12.81 -1.95
CA ASP A 207 17.00 11.61 -2.59
C ASP A 207 18.48 11.44 -2.24
N THR A 208 18.84 10.24 -1.78
CA THR A 208 20.20 9.94 -1.33
C THR A 208 20.69 8.62 -1.90
N PRO A 209 22.01 8.38 -1.97
CA PRO A 209 22.55 7.11 -2.45
C PRO A 209 22.11 5.88 -1.65
N ILE A 210 21.65 6.04 -0.41
CA ILE A 210 21.11 4.97 0.42
C ILE A 210 19.57 4.83 0.33
N GLY A 211 18.94 5.65 -0.52
CA GLY A 211 17.52 5.73 -0.73
C GLY A 211 16.90 7.06 -0.29
N PRO A 212 15.66 7.33 -0.67
CA PRO A 212 14.96 8.56 -0.32
C PRO A 212 14.69 8.64 1.18
N ILE A 213 14.82 9.84 1.73
CA ILE A 213 14.49 10.16 3.13
C ILE A 213 13.36 11.18 3.13
N TYR A 214 12.29 10.91 3.89
CA TYR A 214 11.16 11.83 4.06
C TYR A 214 11.01 12.22 5.52
N GLY A 215 10.83 13.51 5.77
CA GLY A 215 10.35 14.06 7.03
C GLY A 215 9.00 14.73 6.80
N ALA A 216 7.99 14.39 7.58
CA ALA A 216 6.66 14.93 7.37
C ALA A 216 5.87 15.10 8.67
N TYR A 217 4.92 16.02 8.64
CA TYR A 217 3.85 16.13 9.62
C TYR A 217 2.52 16.01 8.90
N GLY A 218 1.71 15.05 9.34
CA GLY A 218 0.37 14.79 8.80
C GLY A 218 -0.71 14.98 9.83
N ARG A 219 -1.91 15.29 9.35
CA ARG A 219 -3.10 15.45 10.18
C ARG A 219 -4.35 15.02 9.43
N THR A 220 -5.27 14.34 10.13
CA THR A 220 -6.63 14.06 9.65
C THR A 220 -7.60 15.17 10.05
N ARG A 221 -8.76 15.23 9.35
CA ARG A 221 -9.87 16.12 9.72
C ARG A 221 -10.35 15.86 11.15
N ASP A 222 -10.34 14.61 11.63
CA ASP A 222 -10.80 14.18 12.95
C ASP A 222 -9.78 14.44 14.07
N ARG A 223 -8.71 15.16 13.75
CA ARG A 223 -7.65 15.65 14.65
C ARG A 223 -6.54 14.65 15.00
N ASP A 224 -6.52 13.46 14.43
CA ASP A 224 -5.34 12.61 14.54
C ASP A 224 -4.16 13.28 13.82
N SER A 225 -2.99 13.18 14.42
CA SER A 225 -1.78 13.74 13.84
C SER A 225 -0.57 12.84 14.10
N ALA A 226 0.36 12.84 13.15
CA ALA A 226 1.58 12.05 13.26
C ALA A 226 2.77 12.78 12.62
N PHE A 227 3.93 12.59 13.22
CA PHE A 227 5.21 12.89 12.60
C PHE A 227 5.76 11.63 11.95
N TYR A 228 6.33 11.79 10.77
CA TYR A 228 6.92 10.69 10.01
C TYR A 228 8.38 11.00 9.73
N LEU A 229 9.22 9.98 9.95
CA LEU A 229 10.57 9.91 9.40
C LEU A 229 10.68 8.57 8.67
N VAL A 230 10.84 8.62 7.36
CA VAL A 230 10.85 7.42 6.53
C VAL A 230 12.13 7.37 5.71
N LEU A 231 12.82 6.24 5.76
CA LEU A 231 13.91 5.89 4.87
C LEU A 231 13.40 4.81 3.89
N GLY A 232 13.52 5.07 2.62
CA GLY A 232 13.08 4.17 1.55
C GLY A 232 11.84 4.70 0.80
N ARG A 233 11.35 3.88 -0.12
CA ARG A 233 10.24 4.23 -1.01
C ARG A 233 8.90 4.21 -0.27
N ILE A 234 8.02 5.13 -0.63
CA ILE A 234 6.66 5.25 -0.05
C ILE A 234 5.60 5.03 -1.14
N PHE A 235 5.92 5.27 -2.42
CA PHE A 235 5.04 5.11 -3.57
C PHE A 235 5.28 3.78 -4.29
#